data_ef0837d2a04ba49e0125036b5afa15e2
#
_entry.id   ef0837d2a04ba49e0125036b5afa15e2
#
_cell.length_a   1.000
_cell.length_b   1.000
_cell.length_c   1.000
_cell.angle_alpha   90.00
_cell.angle_beta   90.00
_cell.angle_gamma   90.00
#
_symmetry.space_group_name_H-M   'P 1'
#
loop_
_entity.id
_entity.type
_entity.pdbx_description
1 polymer ?
#
loop_
_entity_poly.entity_id
_entity_poly.type
_entity_poly.pdbx_seq_one_letter_code
_entity_poly.pdbx_strand_id
1 'polypeptide(L)'
;AKLGKEADAGRVVIEYNGMWMLQDLANNLPENWIVYQCIATADGTTALTYARDNSMRALMLDKIARSELIVFNRAEAVNNDAARQELHKLVRQASRKCDIAYEFKDGSVAYDDIPDPLPFDVDAPVIEIPEEFFGVWYMDCMDDPKKYDGKTVKYLAQVCQTQQAGKGSFVPGRFAMTCCVQDIQFVGMPCKYDDYKSLEQRSWINITAKVNVKYHPIYKGQTPDSTGPVLTAISVEPGEKPAQDVVMFS
;
A
#
# COMPACT_ATOMS: atom_id res chain seq x y z
N ALA A 1 -4.26 -1.99 28.77
CA ALA A 1 -3.77 -0.77 29.44
C ALA A 1 -3.60 -0.97 30.94
N LYS A 2 -4.57 -1.62 31.65
CA LYS A 2 -4.47 -1.84 33.09
C LYS A 2 -3.30 -2.75 33.48
N LEU A 3 -3.15 -3.88 32.79
CA LEU A 3 -2.05 -4.84 33.02
C LEU A 3 -0.66 -4.21 32.76
N GLY A 4 -0.51 -3.38 31.73
CA GLY A 4 0.77 -2.73 31.43
C GLY A 4 1.18 -1.71 32.50
N LYS A 5 0.21 -1.02 33.12
CA LYS A 5 0.50 -0.11 34.25
C LYS A 5 0.87 -0.85 35.52
N GLU A 6 0.21 -1.98 35.78
CA GLU A 6 0.51 -2.80 36.97
C GLU A 6 1.86 -3.52 36.87
N ALA A 7 2.32 -3.82 35.64
CA ALA A 7 3.58 -4.51 35.39
C ALA A 7 4.77 -3.56 35.14
N ASP A 8 4.55 -2.24 35.09
CA ASP A 8 5.56 -1.22 34.71
C ASP A 8 6.33 -1.62 33.43
N ALA A 9 5.60 -2.16 32.45
CA ALA A 9 6.19 -2.76 31.27
C ALA A 9 6.43 -1.70 30.19
N GLY A 10 7.69 -1.52 29.78
CA GLY A 10 8.08 -0.66 28.65
C GLY A 10 7.76 -1.26 27.28
N ARG A 11 7.48 -2.58 27.19
CA ARG A 11 7.10 -3.29 25.96
C ARG A 11 6.06 -4.36 26.27
N VAL A 12 5.06 -4.47 25.41
CA VAL A 12 3.98 -5.45 25.49
C VAL A 12 3.92 -6.24 24.19
N VAL A 13 3.82 -7.55 24.29
CA VAL A 13 3.53 -8.45 23.16
C VAL A 13 2.07 -8.85 23.26
N ILE A 14 1.35 -8.70 22.15
CA ILE A 14 -0.07 -9.04 22.05
C ILE A 14 -0.22 -10.18 21.05
N GLU A 15 -0.64 -11.36 21.53
CA GLU A 15 -1.16 -12.40 20.65
C GLU A 15 -2.63 -12.07 20.37
N TYR A 16 -2.92 -11.73 19.11
CA TYR A 16 -4.24 -11.29 18.72
C TYR A 16 -5.01 -12.39 17.99
N ASN A 17 -6.31 -12.48 18.26
CA ASN A 17 -7.16 -13.50 17.66
C ASN A 17 -7.21 -13.34 16.13
N GLY A 18 -6.83 -14.40 15.42
CA GLY A 18 -6.81 -14.44 13.95
C GLY A 18 -8.18 -14.23 13.28
N MET A 19 -9.28 -14.45 14.00
CA MET A 19 -10.65 -14.27 13.48
C MET A 19 -11.21 -12.85 13.65
N TRP A 20 -10.45 -11.93 14.24
CA TRP A 20 -10.86 -10.54 14.44
C TRP A 20 -10.08 -9.62 13.51
N MET A 21 -10.72 -8.53 13.06
CA MET A 21 -10.05 -7.52 12.24
C MET A 21 -9.00 -6.77 13.07
N LEU A 22 -7.82 -6.56 12.50
CA LEU A 22 -6.73 -5.90 13.20
C LEU A 22 -7.03 -4.41 13.44
N GLN A 23 -7.92 -3.84 12.63
CA GLN A 23 -8.44 -2.48 12.84
C GLN A 23 -9.13 -2.32 14.21
N ASP A 24 -9.82 -3.36 14.68
CA ASP A 24 -10.48 -3.32 16.00
C ASP A 24 -9.47 -3.21 17.14
N LEU A 25 -8.33 -3.89 17.00
CA LEU A 25 -7.22 -3.72 17.94
C LEU A 25 -6.67 -2.30 17.88
N ALA A 26 -6.37 -1.80 16.69
CA ALA A 26 -5.80 -0.47 16.50
C ALA A 26 -6.69 0.64 17.11
N ASN A 27 -8.01 0.54 16.92
CA ASN A 27 -8.98 1.50 17.46
C ASN A 27 -9.11 1.45 19.00
N ASN A 28 -8.65 0.38 19.63
CA ASN A 28 -8.76 0.18 21.07
C ASN A 28 -7.42 0.21 21.81
N LEU A 29 -6.33 0.49 21.11
CA LEU A 29 -5.04 0.74 21.77
C LEU A 29 -5.06 2.07 22.53
N PRO A 30 -4.36 2.17 23.67
CA PRO A 30 -4.18 3.45 24.36
C PRO A 30 -3.48 4.48 23.45
N GLU A 31 -3.91 5.75 23.52
CA GLU A 31 -3.37 6.83 22.67
C GLU A 31 -1.84 7.01 22.76
N ASN A 32 -1.25 6.64 23.88
CA ASN A 32 0.20 6.74 24.10
C ASN A 32 0.98 5.46 23.76
N TRP A 33 0.30 4.44 23.17
CA TRP A 33 0.98 3.23 22.73
C TRP A 33 1.36 3.34 21.24
N ILE A 34 2.53 2.83 20.92
CA ILE A 34 3.02 2.75 19.54
C ILE A 34 3.15 1.28 19.18
N VAL A 35 2.54 0.88 18.08
CA VAL A 35 2.79 -0.44 17.49
C VAL A 35 4.20 -0.39 16.88
N TYR A 36 5.11 -1.14 17.50
CA TYR A 36 6.51 -1.18 17.08
C TYR A 36 6.72 -2.19 15.94
N GLN A 37 6.01 -3.31 16.00
CA GLN A 37 6.10 -4.37 15.00
C GLN A 37 4.80 -5.16 14.97
N CYS A 38 4.37 -5.55 13.79
CA CYS A 38 3.27 -6.46 13.55
C CYS A 38 3.76 -7.65 12.72
N ILE A 39 3.58 -8.86 13.25
CA ILE A 39 3.91 -10.10 12.56
C ILE A 39 2.63 -10.90 12.42
N ALA A 40 2.26 -11.26 11.19
CA ALA A 40 1.19 -12.20 10.93
C ALA A 40 1.72 -13.63 10.93
N THR A 41 0.93 -14.57 11.41
CA THR A 41 1.22 -16.00 11.28
C THR A 41 0.05 -16.71 10.61
N ALA A 42 0.34 -17.62 9.70
CA ALA A 42 -0.65 -18.42 9.00
C ALA A 42 -0.20 -19.88 8.92
N ASP A 43 -1.16 -20.80 9.09
CA ASP A 43 -0.91 -22.23 8.97
C ASP A 43 -0.80 -22.63 7.49
N GLY A 44 0.38 -23.07 7.05
CA GLY A 44 0.64 -23.52 5.68
C GLY A 44 -0.30 -24.63 5.22
N THR A 45 -0.84 -25.45 6.15
CA THR A 45 -1.78 -26.52 5.78
C THR A 45 -3.16 -26.03 5.37
N THR A 46 -3.55 -24.81 5.81
CA THR A 46 -4.87 -24.22 5.57
C THR A 46 -4.81 -22.89 4.79
N ALA A 47 -3.64 -22.29 4.65
CA ALA A 47 -3.46 -20.97 4.06
C ALA A 47 -4.09 -20.83 2.68
N LEU A 48 -3.83 -21.77 1.76
CA LEU A 48 -4.42 -21.75 0.41
C LEU A 48 -5.94 -21.97 0.41
N THR A 49 -6.45 -22.76 1.34
CA THR A 49 -7.91 -22.95 1.49
C THR A 49 -8.56 -21.64 1.93
N TYR A 50 -7.97 -20.95 2.90
CA TYR A 50 -8.45 -19.66 3.39
C TYR A 50 -8.30 -18.56 2.33
N ALA A 51 -7.23 -18.59 1.55
CA ALA A 51 -7.03 -17.65 0.45
C ALA A 51 -8.13 -17.73 -0.64
N ARG A 52 -8.79 -18.87 -0.77
CA ARG A 52 -9.86 -19.12 -1.74
C ARG A 52 -11.27 -18.88 -1.19
N ASP A 53 -11.42 -18.81 0.13
CA ASP A 53 -12.68 -18.46 0.78
C ASP A 53 -12.76 -16.93 0.97
N ASN A 54 -13.83 -16.29 0.49
CA ASN A 54 -13.92 -14.84 0.46
C ASN A 54 -13.86 -14.18 1.84
N SER A 55 -14.49 -14.79 2.85
CA SER A 55 -14.51 -14.22 4.21
C SER A 55 -13.17 -14.40 4.92
N MET A 56 -12.58 -15.59 4.81
CA MET A 56 -11.27 -15.88 5.38
C MET A 56 -10.16 -15.10 4.68
N ARG A 57 -10.27 -14.95 3.36
CA ARG A 57 -9.34 -14.13 2.57
C ARG A 57 -9.32 -12.68 3.05
N ALA A 58 -10.49 -12.07 3.29
CA ALA A 58 -10.57 -10.70 3.80
C ALA A 58 -9.84 -10.53 5.13
N LEU A 59 -10.00 -11.49 6.06
CA LEU A 59 -9.28 -11.51 7.33
C LEU A 59 -7.76 -11.68 7.15
N MET A 60 -7.33 -12.50 6.21
CA MET A 60 -5.91 -12.66 5.90
C MET A 60 -5.32 -11.36 5.33
N LEU A 61 -5.98 -10.75 4.36
CA LEU A 61 -5.53 -9.51 3.74
C LEU A 61 -5.45 -8.36 4.74
N ASP A 62 -6.43 -8.22 5.66
CA ASP A 62 -6.38 -7.21 6.74
C ASP A 62 -5.13 -7.34 7.60
N LYS A 63 -4.73 -8.56 7.93
CA LYS A 63 -3.54 -8.81 8.75
C LYS A 63 -2.25 -8.55 7.96
N ILE A 64 -2.17 -9.05 6.73
CA ILE A 64 -1.01 -8.87 5.87
C ILE A 64 -0.74 -7.39 5.60
N ALA A 65 -1.79 -6.62 5.29
CA ALA A 65 -1.68 -5.19 4.99
C ALA A 65 -1.03 -4.36 6.10
N ARG A 66 -1.05 -4.86 7.34
CA ARG A 66 -0.54 -4.17 8.53
C ARG A 66 0.70 -4.82 9.13
N SER A 67 1.22 -5.87 8.49
CA SER A 67 2.38 -6.62 8.99
C SER A 67 3.62 -6.33 8.20
N GLU A 68 4.76 -6.23 8.89
CA GLU A 68 6.07 -6.19 8.26
C GLU A 68 6.54 -7.58 7.82
N LEU A 69 6.01 -8.64 8.45
CA LEU A 69 6.36 -10.02 8.16
C LEU A 69 5.13 -10.91 8.28
N ILE A 70 4.91 -11.79 7.31
CA ILE A 70 4.04 -12.96 7.45
C ILE A 70 4.86 -14.23 7.51
N VAL A 71 4.57 -15.08 8.50
CA VAL A 71 5.19 -16.39 8.64
C VAL A 71 4.16 -17.47 8.34
N PHE A 72 4.38 -18.23 7.28
CA PHE A 72 3.63 -19.47 7.00
C PHE A 72 4.32 -20.62 7.74
N ASN A 73 3.77 -21.00 8.89
CA ASN A 73 4.29 -22.14 9.64
C ASN A 73 3.78 -23.49 9.07
N ARG A 74 4.36 -24.61 9.49
CA ARG A 74 4.07 -25.93 8.89
C ARG A 74 4.21 -25.90 7.36
N ALA A 75 5.26 -25.24 6.90
CA ALA A 75 5.46 -24.89 5.51
C ALA A 75 5.69 -26.09 4.57
N GLU A 76 5.86 -27.31 5.10
CA GLU A 76 5.92 -28.52 4.28
C GLU A 76 4.71 -28.69 3.36
N ALA A 77 3.55 -28.23 3.82
CA ALA A 77 2.30 -28.31 3.04
C ALA A 77 2.31 -27.41 1.79
N VAL A 78 3.08 -26.35 1.82
CA VAL A 78 3.19 -25.33 0.76
C VAL A 78 4.60 -25.24 0.16
N ASN A 79 5.46 -26.23 0.41
CA ASN A 79 6.84 -26.26 -0.06
C ASN A 79 6.95 -26.74 -1.52
N ASN A 80 6.25 -26.03 -2.42
CA ASN A 80 6.35 -26.21 -3.85
C ASN A 80 6.11 -24.88 -4.57
N ASP A 81 6.64 -24.71 -5.77
CA ASP A 81 6.62 -23.46 -6.52
C ASP A 81 5.21 -22.91 -6.74
N ALA A 82 4.25 -23.77 -7.09
CA ALA A 82 2.87 -23.32 -7.36
C ALA A 82 2.19 -22.74 -6.11
N ALA A 83 2.33 -23.42 -4.96
CA ALA A 83 1.78 -22.97 -3.70
C ALA A 83 2.47 -21.67 -3.22
N ARG A 84 3.80 -21.59 -3.33
CA ARG A 84 4.55 -20.38 -2.98
C ARG A 84 4.16 -19.20 -3.85
N GLN A 85 4.02 -19.38 -5.16
CA GLN A 85 3.55 -18.32 -6.06
C GLN A 85 2.13 -17.84 -5.73
N GLU A 86 1.22 -18.75 -5.35
CA GLU A 86 -0.15 -18.38 -4.95
C GLU A 86 -0.15 -17.57 -3.64
N LEU A 87 0.64 -17.99 -2.65
CA LEU A 87 0.80 -17.25 -1.39
C LEU A 87 1.52 -15.91 -1.59
N HIS A 88 2.57 -15.87 -2.41
CA HIS A 88 3.24 -14.62 -2.79
C HIS A 88 2.25 -13.63 -3.40
N LYS A 89 1.47 -14.03 -4.39
CA LYS A 89 0.44 -13.17 -5.00
C LYS A 89 -0.59 -12.69 -3.99
N LEU A 90 -1.03 -13.54 -3.07
CA LEU A 90 -1.94 -13.17 -2.01
C LEU A 90 -1.35 -12.07 -1.11
N VAL A 91 -0.09 -12.23 -0.70
CA VAL A 91 0.57 -11.22 0.14
C VAL A 91 0.76 -9.92 -0.61
N ARG A 92 1.17 -9.96 -1.87
CA ARG A 92 1.38 -8.77 -2.70
C ARG A 92 0.09 -8.00 -3.01
N GLN A 93 -1.08 -8.67 -2.94
CA GLN A 93 -2.38 -7.99 -3.03
C GLN A 93 -2.69 -7.10 -1.82
N ALA A 94 -2.10 -7.36 -0.67
CA ALA A 94 -2.31 -6.58 0.54
C ALA A 94 -1.12 -5.68 0.90
N SER A 95 0.10 -6.10 0.59
CA SER A 95 1.31 -5.36 0.92
C SER A 95 2.49 -5.75 0.04
N ARG A 96 3.14 -4.77 -0.56
CA ARG A 96 4.41 -4.98 -1.28
C ARG A 96 5.63 -4.98 -0.34
N LYS A 97 5.46 -4.50 0.89
CA LYS A 97 6.52 -4.40 1.91
C LYS A 97 6.59 -5.59 2.85
N CYS A 98 5.50 -6.33 2.99
CA CYS A 98 5.45 -7.44 3.92
C CYS A 98 6.41 -8.54 3.47
N ASP A 99 7.40 -8.83 4.31
CA ASP A 99 8.29 -9.97 4.10
C ASP A 99 7.52 -11.28 4.27
N ILE A 100 7.92 -12.31 3.54
CA ILE A 100 7.30 -13.63 3.57
C ILE A 100 8.32 -14.63 4.03
N ALA A 101 8.00 -15.38 5.08
CA ALA A 101 8.81 -16.45 5.61
C ALA A 101 8.02 -17.77 5.71
N TYR A 102 8.71 -18.86 5.51
CA TYR A 102 8.21 -20.23 5.58
C TYR A 102 8.95 -20.97 6.70
N GLU A 103 8.24 -21.32 7.77
CA GLU A 103 8.80 -22.04 8.91
C GLU A 103 8.46 -23.53 8.81
N PHE A 104 9.47 -24.37 8.92
CA PHE A 104 9.38 -25.84 8.81
C PHE A 104 9.42 -26.49 10.20
N LYS A 105 8.99 -27.77 10.27
CA LYS A 105 8.91 -28.53 11.53
C LYS A 105 10.26 -28.72 12.21
N ASP A 106 11.34 -28.73 11.44
CA ASP A 106 12.70 -28.85 11.98
C ASP A 106 13.24 -27.54 12.55
N GLY A 107 12.43 -26.46 12.52
CA GLY A 107 12.79 -25.13 12.97
C GLY A 107 13.58 -24.32 11.94
N SER A 108 13.81 -24.85 10.75
CA SER A 108 14.40 -24.06 9.66
C SER A 108 13.39 -23.05 9.11
N VAL A 109 13.94 -21.92 8.61
CA VAL A 109 13.14 -20.85 8.00
C VAL A 109 13.71 -20.54 6.63
N ALA A 110 12.86 -20.50 5.62
CA ALA A 110 13.17 -19.97 4.30
C ALA A 110 12.42 -18.67 4.08
N TYR A 111 13.06 -17.70 3.45
CA TYR A 111 12.39 -16.49 2.99
C TYR A 111 11.92 -16.64 1.54
N ASP A 112 10.88 -15.90 1.21
CA ASP A 112 10.40 -15.84 -0.16
C ASP A 112 11.40 -15.08 -1.03
N ASP A 113 11.73 -15.65 -2.18
CA ASP A 113 12.69 -15.12 -3.15
C ASP A 113 12.05 -14.89 -4.54
N ILE A 114 10.71 -14.94 -4.60
CA ILE A 114 9.98 -14.74 -5.84
C ILE A 114 10.10 -13.28 -6.27
N PRO A 115 10.61 -13.01 -7.49
CA PRO A 115 10.72 -11.65 -7.99
C PRO A 115 9.34 -10.98 -8.11
N ASP A 116 9.28 -9.71 -7.75
CA ASP A 116 8.07 -8.90 -7.79
C ASP A 116 8.30 -7.67 -8.70
N PRO A 117 8.48 -7.87 -10.04
CA PRO A 117 8.77 -6.81 -10.95
C PRO A 117 7.60 -5.82 -11.05
N LEU A 118 7.93 -4.55 -11.31
CA LEU A 118 6.92 -3.56 -11.63
C LEU A 118 6.32 -3.85 -13.01
N PRO A 119 4.99 -3.69 -13.18
CA PRO A 119 4.32 -3.95 -14.45
C PRO A 119 4.47 -2.82 -15.48
N PHE A 120 5.45 -1.94 -15.30
CA PHE A 120 5.80 -0.83 -16.17
C PHE A 120 7.33 -0.59 -16.12
N ASP A 121 7.86 -0.01 -17.20
CA ASP A 121 9.29 0.27 -17.31
C ASP A 121 9.64 1.58 -16.60
N VAL A 122 10.32 1.49 -15.45
CA VAL A 122 10.75 2.65 -14.66
C VAL A 122 11.91 3.43 -15.31
N ASP A 123 12.59 2.87 -16.28
CA ASP A 123 13.72 3.50 -16.95
C ASP A 123 13.33 4.14 -18.28
N ALA A 124 12.05 4.04 -18.66
CA ALA A 124 11.52 4.71 -19.83
C ALA A 124 11.62 6.24 -19.69
N PRO A 125 11.84 6.99 -20.79
CA PRO A 125 11.86 8.47 -20.76
C PRO A 125 10.57 9.08 -20.19
N VAL A 126 9.43 8.43 -20.41
CA VAL A 126 8.14 8.68 -19.77
C VAL A 126 7.63 7.33 -19.28
N ILE A 127 7.48 7.23 -17.99
CA ILE A 127 6.92 6.01 -17.34
C ILE A 127 5.42 6.04 -17.54
N GLU A 128 4.91 5.24 -18.47
CA GLU A 128 3.47 5.08 -18.67
C GLU A 128 2.92 4.10 -17.65
N ILE A 129 1.99 4.55 -16.82
CA ILE A 129 1.35 3.74 -15.78
C ILE A 129 -0.02 3.29 -16.31
N PRO A 130 -0.20 1.99 -16.61
CA PRO A 130 -1.52 1.48 -17.00
C PRO A 130 -2.54 1.70 -15.88
N GLU A 131 -3.81 1.87 -16.27
CA GLU A 131 -4.89 2.25 -15.34
C GLU A 131 -5.00 1.32 -14.14
N GLU A 132 -4.91 0.02 -14.36
CA GLU A 132 -5.01 -1.02 -13.33
C GLU A 132 -3.83 -1.01 -12.35
N PHE A 133 -2.68 -0.45 -12.76
CA PHE A 133 -1.44 -0.43 -11.95
C PHE A 133 -1.16 0.91 -11.26
N PHE A 134 -2.11 1.83 -11.28
CA PHE A 134 -1.96 3.10 -10.55
C PHE A 134 -1.68 2.88 -9.07
N GLY A 135 -2.38 1.93 -8.43
CA GLY A 135 -2.17 1.61 -7.01
C GLY A 135 -0.77 1.08 -6.73
N VAL A 136 -0.30 0.16 -7.58
CA VAL A 136 1.06 -0.40 -7.52
C VAL A 136 2.12 0.70 -7.65
N TRP A 137 1.97 1.57 -8.64
CA TRP A 137 2.88 2.71 -8.83
C TRP A 137 2.86 3.66 -7.65
N TYR A 138 1.66 4.01 -7.17
CA TYR A 138 1.51 4.93 -6.03
C TYR A 138 2.25 4.40 -4.81
N MET A 139 2.05 3.14 -4.45
CA MET A 139 2.73 2.53 -3.31
C MET A 139 4.24 2.48 -3.51
N ASP A 140 4.71 1.98 -4.64
CA ASP A 140 6.15 1.88 -4.93
C ASP A 140 6.83 3.26 -4.90
N CYS A 141 6.16 4.29 -5.43
CA CYS A 141 6.65 5.67 -5.40
C CYS A 141 6.64 6.30 -4.00
N MET A 142 5.68 5.93 -3.15
CA MET A 142 5.65 6.38 -1.74
C MET A 142 6.68 5.64 -0.89
N ASP A 143 6.98 4.38 -1.20
CA ASP A 143 7.92 3.54 -0.48
C ASP A 143 9.38 3.88 -0.80
N ASP A 144 9.68 4.09 -2.09
CA ASP A 144 10.98 4.51 -2.56
C ASP A 144 10.86 5.74 -3.50
N PRO A 145 10.60 6.93 -2.95
CA PRO A 145 10.44 8.14 -3.75
C PRO A 145 11.68 8.47 -4.59
N LYS A 146 12.88 8.14 -4.11
CA LYS A 146 14.14 8.44 -4.79
C LYS A 146 14.27 7.73 -6.12
N LYS A 147 13.68 6.56 -6.26
CA LYS A 147 13.61 5.79 -7.52
C LYS A 147 12.95 6.57 -8.65
N TYR A 148 12.01 7.47 -8.31
CA TYR A 148 11.25 8.28 -9.25
C TYR A 148 11.69 9.73 -9.32
N ASP A 149 12.62 10.16 -8.47
CA ASP A 149 13.06 11.57 -8.45
C ASP A 149 13.65 12.01 -9.79
N GLY A 150 13.11 13.09 -10.33
CA GLY A 150 13.48 13.63 -11.64
C GLY A 150 12.87 12.91 -12.84
N LYS A 151 12.19 11.77 -12.67
CA LYS A 151 11.53 11.02 -13.76
C LYS A 151 10.19 11.63 -14.14
N THR A 152 9.75 11.34 -15.35
CA THR A 152 8.45 11.77 -15.88
C THR A 152 7.50 10.58 -15.88
N VAL A 153 6.29 10.79 -15.37
CA VAL A 153 5.23 9.78 -15.31
C VAL A 153 4.01 10.25 -16.11
N LYS A 154 3.27 9.29 -16.68
CA LYS A 154 2.01 9.54 -17.37
C LYS A 154 0.96 8.54 -16.92
N TYR A 155 -0.21 9.03 -16.49
CA TYR A 155 -1.28 8.18 -15.98
C TYR A 155 -2.65 8.85 -16.03
N LEU A 156 -3.71 8.04 -15.92
CA LEU A 156 -5.10 8.49 -15.79
C LEU A 156 -5.43 8.74 -14.33
N ALA A 157 -5.98 9.92 -14.02
CA ALA A 157 -6.32 10.34 -12.66
C ALA A 157 -7.64 11.10 -12.60
N GLN A 158 -8.20 11.18 -11.41
CA GLN A 158 -9.24 12.16 -11.08
C GLN A 158 -8.64 13.41 -10.45
N VAL A 159 -9.22 14.55 -10.75
CA VAL A 159 -8.86 15.83 -10.15
C VAL A 159 -9.40 15.89 -8.72
N CYS A 160 -8.53 16.19 -7.75
CA CYS A 160 -8.92 16.56 -6.40
C CYS A 160 -8.33 17.91 -6.02
N GLN A 161 -9.18 18.93 -5.99
CA GLN A 161 -8.82 20.23 -5.48
C GLN A 161 -8.99 20.24 -3.96
N THR A 162 -7.90 20.40 -3.24
CA THR A 162 -7.86 20.43 -1.78
C THR A 162 -6.89 21.49 -1.28
N GLN A 163 -7.21 22.12 -0.15
CA GLN A 163 -6.32 23.09 0.48
C GLN A 163 -4.99 22.47 0.93
N GLN A 164 -4.98 21.17 1.22
CA GLN A 164 -3.77 20.43 1.62
C GLN A 164 -2.73 20.34 0.51
N ALA A 165 -3.14 20.39 -0.77
CA ALA A 165 -2.22 20.40 -1.90
C ALA A 165 -1.37 21.68 -1.99
N GLY A 166 -1.79 22.74 -1.30
CA GLY A 166 -1.14 24.04 -1.33
C GLY A 166 -1.59 24.94 -2.49
N LYS A 167 -1.17 26.20 -2.44
CA LYS A 167 -1.51 27.20 -3.47
C LYS A 167 -0.86 26.83 -4.82
N GLY A 168 -1.64 26.90 -5.89
CA GLY A 168 -1.13 26.57 -7.24
C GLY A 168 -1.02 25.07 -7.49
N SER A 169 -1.72 24.26 -6.72
CA SER A 169 -1.60 22.80 -6.79
C SER A 169 -2.97 22.13 -6.61
N PHE A 170 -3.05 20.91 -7.09
CA PHE A 170 -4.15 19.97 -6.90
C PHE A 170 -3.60 18.57 -6.65
N VAL A 171 -4.44 17.59 -6.42
CA VAL A 171 -4.01 16.18 -6.28
C VAL A 171 -4.63 15.37 -7.42
N PRO A 172 -3.86 15.01 -8.46
CA PRO A 172 -4.27 14.00 -9.43
C PRO A 172 -4.14 12.63 -8.79
N GLY A 173 -5.26 11.96 -8.57
CA GLY A 173 -5.26 10.69 -7.85
C GLY A 173 -6.41 9.78 -8.28
N ARG A 174 -6.54 8.67 -7.56
CA ARG A 174 -7.64 7.72 -7.75
C ARG A 174 -8.17 7.23 -6.42
N PHE A 175 -9.38 6.72 -6.43
CA PHE A 175 -9.83 5.88 -5.33
C PHE A 175 -9.11 4.55 -5.37
N ALA A 176 -8.56 4.15 -4.25
CA ALA A 176 -7.87 2.89 -4.09
C ALA A 176 -8.42 2.12 -2.90
N MET A 177 -8.39 0.79 -3.01
CA MET A 177 -8.88 -0.15 -2.02
C MET A 177 -7.80 -1.17 -1.71
N THR A 178 -7.61 -1.48 -0.44
CA THR A 178 -6.68 -2.53 0.00
C THR A 178 -7.36 -3.89 0.03
N CYS A 179 -8.46 -4.02 0.78
CA CYS A 179 -9.10 -5.31 0.97
C CYS A 179 -10.63 -5.28 0.90
N CYS A 180 -11.29 -4.16 1.19
CA CYS A 180 -12.75 -4.10 1.19
C CYS A 180 -13.28 -2.68 0.92
N VAL A 181 -14.56 -2.60 0.59
CA VAL A 181 -15.23 -1.32 0.26
C VAL A 181 -15.12 -0.28 1.37
N GLN A 182 -14.93 -0.71 2.62
CA GLN A 182 -14.82 0.20 3.78
C GLN A 182 -13.45 0.91 3.85
N ASP A 183 -12.45 0.38 3.17
CA ASP A 183 -11.11 0.99 3.15
C ASP A 183 -10.89 1.86 1.91
N ILE A 184 -11.89 2.12 1.08
CA ILE A 184 -11.74 2.96 -0.11
C ILE A 184 -11.34 4.37 0.32
N GLN A 185 -10.17 4.79 -0.13
CA GLN A 185 -9.66 6.14 0.10
C GLN A 185 -9.15 6.76 -1.20
N PHE A 186 -9.21 8.09 -1.28
CA PHE A 186 -8.61 8.80 -2.40
C PHE A 186 -7.13 8.97 -2.13
N VAL A 187 -6.29 8.46 -3.04
CA VAL A 187 -4.83 8.56 -2.96
C VAL A 187 -4.27 9.29 -4.17
N GLY A 188 -3.22 10.04 -3.95
CA GLY A 188 -2.52 10.80 -4.99
C GLY A 188 -1.44 11.67 -4.37
N MET A 189 -0.65 12.30 -5.22
CA MET A 189 0.47 13.15 -4.83
C MET A 189 0.15 14.61 -5.14
N PRO A 190 0.61 15.58 -4.34
CA PRO A 190 0.40 16.99 -4.64
C PRO A 190 1.10 17.32 -5.97
N CYS A 191 0.39 18.00 -6.85
CA CYS A 191 0.86 18.36 -8.18
C CYS A 191 0.76 19.87 -8.41
N LYS A 192 1.88 20.49 -8.70
CA LYS A 192 1.93 21.89 -9.12
C LYS A 192 1.46 22.03 -10.56
N TYR A 193 0.47 22.91 -10.78
CA TYR A 193 -0.07 23.23 -12.09
C TYR A 193 -0.67 24.63 -12.06
N ASP A 194 -0.20 25.54 -12.91
CA ASP A 194 -0.60 26.94 -12.87
C ASP A 194 -2.09 27.13 -13.16
N ASP A 195 -2.64 26.37 -14.12
CA ASP A 195 -4.05 26.40 -14.49
C ASP A 195 -4.95 25.47 -13.68
N TYR A 196 -4.53 25.04 -12.47
CA TYR A 196 -5.29 24.09 -11.67
C TYR A 196 -6.75 24.50 -11.38
N LYS A 197 -7.05 25.80 -11.40
CA LYS A 197 -8.41 26.32 -11.19
C LYS A 197 -9.35 26.07 -12.36
N SER A 198 -8.84 25.84 -13.56
CA SER A 198 -9.64 25.49 -14.72
C SER A 198 -10.10 24.04 -14.71
N LEU A 199 -9.49 23.21 -13.86
CA LEU A 199 -9.83 21.80 -13.74
C LEU A 199 -11.12 21.62 -12.93
N GLU A 200 -12.05 20.86 -13.47
CA GLU A 200 -13.28 20.51 -12.78
C GLU A 200 -13.01 19.45 -11.70
N GLN A 201 -13.53 19.66 -10.49
CA GLN A 201 -13.42 18.70 -9.39
C GLN A 201 -14.01 17.35 -9.78
N ARG A 202 -13.25 16.27 -9.58
CA ARG A 202 -13.63 14.89 -9.93
C ARG A 202 -13.68 14.58 -11.43
N SER A 203 -13.31 15.51 -12.31
CA SER A 203 -13.11 15.18 -13.72
C SER A 203 -11.94 14.19 -13.90
N TRP A 204 -12.00 13.41 -14.97
CA TRP A 204 -10.93 12.53 -15.37
C TRP A 204 -9.94 13.24 -16.28
N ILE A 205 -8.67 13.04 -16.05
CA ILE A 205 -7.56 13.65 -16.79
C ILE A 205 -6.47 12.62 -17.07
N ASN A 206 -5.86 12.75 -18.24
CA ASN A 206 -4.56 12.17 -18.53
C ASN A 206 -3.49 13.19 -18.14
N ILE A 207 -2.66 12.85 -17.17
CA ILE A 207 -1.61 13.74 -16.71
C ILE A 207 -0.23 13.21 -17.08
N THR A 208 0.63 14.09 -17.61
CA THR A 208 2.07 13.86 -17.68
C THR A 208 2.74 14.82 -16.71
N ALA A 209 3.54 14.30 -15.79
CA ALA A 209 4.13 15.10 -14.73
C ALA A 209 5.54 14.63 -14.37
N LYS A 210 6.39 15.57 -13.99
CA LYS A 210 7.70 15.28 -13.41
C LYS A 210 7.57 15.04 -11.93
N VAL A 211 8.17 13.97 -11.44
CA VAL A 211 8.26 13.66 -10.01
C VAL A 211 9.46 14.39 -9.42
N ASN A 212 9.28 15.01 -8.24
CA ASN A 212 10.36 15.62 -7.49
C ASN A 212 10.21 15.25 -6.02
N VAL A 213 11.27 14.77 -5.41
CA VAL A 213 11.26 14.42 -3.97
C VAL A 213 11.64 15.64 -3.17
N LYS A 214 10.69 16.17 -2.38
CA LYS A 214 10.90 17.38 -1.59
C LYS A 214 9.94 17.48 -0.40
N TYR A 215 10.24 18.40 0.51
CA TYR A 215 9.34 18.74 1.59
C TYR A 215 7.97 19.21 1.05
N HIS A 216 6.89 18.68 1.64
CA HIS A 216 5.54 19.18 1.42
C HIS A 216 4.68 18.96 2.67
N PRO A 217 3.87 19.96 3.12
CA PRO A 217 3.06 19.87 4.34
C PRO A 217 2.09 18.68 4.39
N ILE A 218 1.67 18.16 3.23
CA ILE A 218 0.77 17.00 3.13
C ILE A 218 1.40 15.74 3.76
N TYR A 219 2.72 15.64 3.79
CA TYR A 219 3.47 14.50 4.33
C TYR A 219 3.80 14.64 5.84
N LYS A 220 3.32 15.70 6.50
CA LYS A 220 3.55 15.90 7.93
C LYS A 220 2.94 14.76 8.74
N GLY A 221 3.81 14.09 9.51
CA GLY A 221 3.43 12.92 10.30
C GLY A 221 3.30 11.60 9.51
N GLN A 222 3.56 11.63 8.19
CA GLN A 222 3.57 10.43 7.33
C GLN A 222 4.99 9.98 7.00
N THR A 223 5.91 10.92 6.84
CA THR A 223 7.33 10.66 6.59
C THR A 223 8.20 11.41 7.59
N PRO A 224 9.42 10.93 7.92
CA PRO A 224 10.25 11.52 8.98
C PRO A 224 10.48 13.02 8.84
N ASP A 225 10.77 13.49 7.61
CA ASP A 225 11.12 14.89 7.32
C ASP A 225 10.01 15.63 6.59
N SER A 226 8.78 15.10 6.57
CA SER A 226 7.68 15.59 5.72
C SER A 226 8.09 15.72 4.25
N THR A 227 9.00 14.86 3.79
CA THR A 227 9.51 14.79 2.43
C THR A 227 8.84 13.64 1.70
N GLY A 228 8.42 13.87 0.47
CA GLY A 228 7.79 12.85 -0.38
C GLY A 228 7.69 13.29 -1.83
N PRO A 229 7.09 12.49 -2.71
CA PRO A 229 6.97 12.79 -4.13
C PRO A 229 5.97 13.93 -4.37
N VAL A 230 6.43 14.98 -5.01
CA VAL A 230 5.63 16.13 -5.43
C VAL A 230 5.73 16.25 -6.94
N LEU A 231 4.59 16.26 -7.60
CA LEU A 231 4.51 16.34 -9.04
C LEU A 231 4.58 17.79 -9.54
N THR A 232 5.09 17.95 -10.74
CA THR A 232 4.96 19.18 -11.52
C THR A 232 4.38 18.79 -12.88
N ALA A 233 3.17 19.25 -13.18
CA ALA A 233 2.50 18.93 -14.42
C ALA A 233 3.26 19.48 -15.63
N ILE A 234 3.42 18.65 -16.65
CA ILE A 234 3.95 18.98 -17.97
C ILE A 234 2.77 19.18 -18.93
N SER A 235 1.82 18.22 -18.93
CA SER A 235 0.56 18.34 -19.64
C SER A 235 -0.59 17.77 -18.80
N VAL A 236 -1.77 18.35 -18.97
CA VAL A 236 -3.03 17.86 -18.41
C VAL A 236 -4.07 17.91 -19.51
N GLU A 237 -4.59 16.77 -19.89
CA GLU A 237 -5.56 16.59 -20.96
C GLU A 237 -6.83 15.93 -20.44
N PRO A 238 -8.01 16.17 -21.01
CA PRO A 238 -9.20 15.42 -20.66
C PRO A 238 -8.96 13.92 -20.81
N GLY A 239 -9.42 13.15 -19.80
CA GLY A 239 -9.37 11.69 -19.82
C GLY A 239 -10.77 11.09 -19.83
N GLU A 240 -10.89 9.87 -20.30
CA GLU A 240 -12.13 9.13 -20.23
C GLU A 240 -12.26 8.40 -18.89
N LYS A 241 -13.49 8.30 -18.38
CA LYS A 241 -13.77 7.55 -17.17
C LYS A 241 -13.47 6.05 -17.41
N PRO A 242 -12.59 5.43 -16.58
CA PRO A 242 -12.28 4.01 -16.74
C PRO A 242 -13.47 3.12 -16.35
N ALA A 243 -13.44 1.86 -16.80
CA ALA A 243 -14.45 0.87 -16.42
C ALA A 243 -14.45 0.58 -14.91
N GLN A 244 -13.29 0.71 -14.26
CA GLN A 244 -13.13 0.56 -12.82
C GLN A 244 -12.67 1.88 -12.19
N ASP A 245 -13.54 2.51 -11.39
CA ASP A 245 -13.24 3.77 -10.69
C ASP A 245 -12.24 3.58 -9.56
N VAL A 246 -12.27 2.43 -8.91
CA VAL A 246 -11.45 2.06 -7.77
C VAL A 246 -10.34 1.10 -8.22
N VAL A 247 -9.10 1.42 -7.90
CA VAL A 247 -7.94 0.57 -8.18
C VAL A 247 -7.54 -0.22 -6.94
N MET A 248 -6.80 -1.30 -7.14
CA MET A 248 -6.19 -2.07 -6.06
C MET A 248 -4.74 -1.63 -5.89
N PHE A 249 -4.18 -1.85 -4.71
CA PHE A 249 -2.76 -1.61 -4.43
C PHE A 249 -1.85 -2.76 -4.90
N SER A 250 -2.40 -3.78 -5.53
CA SER A 250 -1.67 -4.98 -5.98
C SER A 250 -2.00 -5.33 -7.41
#